data_a91f4f5cb31e8307fa3c993cfd078776
#
_entry.id   a91f4f5cb31e8307fa3c993cfd078776
#
_cell.length_a   1.000
_cell.length_b   1.000
_cell.length_c   1.000
_cell.angle_alpha   90.00
_cell.angle_beta   90.00
_cell.angle_gamma   90.00
#
_symmetry.space_group_name_H-M   'P 1'
#
loop_
_entity.id
_entity.type
_entity.pdbx_description
1 polymer ?
#
loop_
_entity_poly.entity_id
_entity_poly.type
_entity_poly.pdbx_seq_one_letter_code
_entity_poly.pdbx_strand_id
1 'polypeptide(L)'
;MIQVEHKWIKEIPVLHIFDETRASEQLPTVFFYHGFQSQKELYLSYGYLLAQRGMRVILPDAAMHGERHGAESDTEQAIYFWDTVRGNIDELPQLVEALNEEGLVDMSRLAVGGFSMGAITSYGMLAQYEWLKVGVCLAGSSYYEHFARALADGVAKQGMEFPYDVDERINELAPYDLSAQPTKLKNRPLMIWHGKEDDVVPFAYSEKLYEALVEEDMSDNVAFMVDEKAKHKITIEGMLAAVGFLEEKL
;
A
#
# COMPACT_ATOMS: atom_id res chain seq x y z
N MET A 1 -16.64 -16.55 -13.86
CA MET A 1 -16.44 -15.18 -14.43
C MET A 1 -15.88 -14.30 -13.31
N ILE A 2 -15.01 -13.31 -13.62
CA ILE A 2 -14.57 -12.38 -12.59
C ILE A 2 -15.67 -11.35 -12.33
N GLN A 3 -16.12 -11.31 -11.10
CA GLN A 3 -17.10 -10.37 -10.60
C GLN A 3 -16.39 -9.14 -10.03
N VAL A 4 -16.93 -7.97 -10.27
CA VAL A 4 -16.50 -6.70 -9.67
C VAL A 4 -17.71 -6.10 -8.98
N GLU A 5 -17.68 -6.03 -7.68
CA GLU A 5 -18.73 -5.46 -6.85
C GLU A 5 -18.27 -4.15 -6.24
N HIS A 6 -19.06 -3.12 -6.40
CA HIS A 6 -18.94 -1.93 -5.59
C HIS A 6 -19.72 -2.14 -4.28
N LYS A 7 -19.06 -2.07 -3.15
CA LYS A 7 -19.71 -2.18 -1.85
C LYS A 7 -19.09 -1.24 -0.81
N TRP A 8 -19.82 -0.97 0.21
CA TRP A 8 -19.33 -0.30 1.41
C TRP A 8 -19.06 -1.33 2.49
N ILE A 9 -17.84 -1.38 2.99
CA ILE A 9 -17.48 -2.18 4.17
C ILE A 9 -17.27 -1.20 5.33
N LYS A 10 -18.16 -1.28 6.34
CA LYS A 10 -18.30 -0.20 7.31
C LYS A 10 -18.55 1.13 6.56
N GLU A 11 -17.72 2.13 6.73
CA GLU A 11 -17.84 3.43 6.03
C GLU A 11 -16.80 3.59 4.89
N ILE A 12 -16.21 2.49 4.42
CA ILE A 12 -15.13 2.49 3.42
C ILE A 12 -15.68 1.94 2.10
N PRO A 13 -15.73 2.76 1.03
CA PRO A 13 -16.11 2.30 -0.29
C PRO A 13 -14.98 1.47 -0.89
N VAL A 14 -15.32 0.29 -1.42
CA VAL A 14 -14.36 -0.65 -1.99
C VAL A 14 -14.84 -1.21 -3.32
N LEU A 15 -13.90 -1.56 -4.19
CA LEU A 15 -14.16 -2.57 -5.21
C LEU A 15 -13.75 -3.93 -4.65
N HIS A 16 -14.72 -4.85 -4.62
CA HIS A 16 -14.54 -6.23 -4.22
C HIS A 16 -14.54 -7.12 -5.48
N ILE A 17 -13.40 -7.76 -5.75
CA ILE A 17 -13.14 -8.46 -7.01
C ILE A 17 -12.79 -9.90 -6.70
N PHE A 18 -13.49 -10.85 -7.37
CA PHE A 18 -13.33 -12.29 -7.12
C PHE A 18 -13.87 -13.12 -8.27
N ASP A 19 -13.56 -14.41 -8.30
CA ASP A 19 -14.23 -15.35 -9.21
C ASP A 19 -15.63 -15.67 -8.68
N GLU A 20 -16.67 -15.37 -9.49
CA GLU A 20 -18.08 -15.62 -9.17
C GLU A 20 -18.35 -17.08 -8.75
N THR A 21 -17.65 -18.04 -9.34
CA THR A 21 -17.82 -19.47 -9.02
C THR A 21 -17.31 -19.84 -7.63
N ARG A 22 -16.52 -18.95 -7.02
CA ARG A 22 -15.88 -19.11 -5.71
C ARG A 22 -16.32 -18.02 -4.71
N ALA A 23 -17.45 -17.36 -4.97
CA ALA A 23 -17.90 -16.19 -4.21
C ALA A 23 -18.00 -16.42 -2.69
N SER A 24 -18.42 -17.61 -2.27
CA SER A 24 -18.60 -18.00 -0.87
C SER A 24 -17.41 -18.74 -0.25
N GLU A 25 -16.32 -18.90 -0.99
CA GLU A 25 -15.12 -19.57 -0.46
C GLU A 25 -14.25 -18.61 0.34
N GLN A 26 -13.53 -19.15 1.31
CA GLN A 26 -12.43 -18.46 1.96
C GLN A 26 -11.22 -18.43 1.01
N LEU A 27 -10.98 -17.28 0.39
CA LEU A 27 -9.90 -17.12 -0.59
C LEU A 27 -8.70 -16.40 0.01
N PRO A 28 -7.48 -16.62 -0.56
CA PRO A 28 -6.36 -15.70 -0.36
C PRO A 28 -6.83 -14.29 -0.68
N THR A 29 -6.55 -13.32 0.18
CA THR A 29 -7.11 -11.98 0.01
C THR A 29 -6.02 -10.92 -0.03
N VAL A 30 -6.09 -10.07 -1.04
CA VAL A 30 -5.18 -8.95 -1.28
C VAL A 30 -5.92 -7.64 -1.09
N PHE A 31 -5.44 -6.81 -0.16
CA PHE A 31 -5.86 -5.42 -0.02
C PHE A 31 -4.87 -4.54 -0.78
N PHE A 32 -5.32 -3.86 -1.84
CA PHE A 32 -4.43 -3.06 -2.66
C PHE A 32 -4.86 -1.59 -2.67
N TYR A 33 -3.94 -0.72 -2.27
CA TYR A 33 -4.19 0.71 -2.05
C TYR A 33 -3.66 1.55 -3.21
N HIS A 34 -4.47 2.53 -3.61
CA HIS A 34 -4.14 3.47 -4.69
C HIS A 34 -3.14 4.54 -4.26
N GLY A 35 -2.59 5.29 -5.24
CA GLY A 35 -1.70 6.42 -5.02
C GLY A 35 -2.43 7.70 -4.61
N PHE A 36 -1.65 8.72 -4.21
CA PHE A 36 -2.15 10.05 -3.89
C PHE A 36 -2.86 10.68 -5.09
N GLN A 37 -3.95 11.40 -4.86
CA GLN A 37 -4.83 11.99 -5.87
C GLN A 37 -5.35 10.98 -6.91
N SER A 38 -5.52 9.74 -6.49
CA SER A 38 -6.01 8.62 -7.29
C SER A 38 -7.28 8.04 -6.67
N GLN A 39 -7.74 6.90 -7.18
CA GLN A 39 -8.92 6.20 -6.68
C GLN A 39 -8.85 4.71 -7.03
N LYS A 40 -9.67 3.91 -6.37
CA LYS A 40 -9.70 2.44 -6.48
C LYS A 40 -9.91 1.92 -7.91
N GLU A 41 -10.71 2.62 -8.73
CA GLU A 41 -11.05 2.21 -10.09
C GLU A 41 -9.82 2.16 -11.02
N LEU A 42 -8.82 2.99 -10.78
CA LEU A 42 -7.60 3.01 -11.60
C LEU A 42 -6.75 1.75 -11.44
N TYR A 43 -7.01 0.96 -10.39
CA TYR A 43 -6.32 -0.31 -10.11
C TYR A 43 -7.18 -1.54 -10.42
N LEU A 44 -8.35 -1.35 -11.05
CA LEU A 44 -9.25 -2.44 -11.41
C LEU A 44 -8.57 -3.52 -12.26
N SER A 45 -7.73 -3.15 -13.21
CA SER A 45 -7.01 -4.12 -14.05
C SER A 45 -6.08 -5.01 -13.24
N TYR A 46 -5.42 -4.44 -12.22
CA TYR A 46 -4.58 -5.20 -11.30
C TYR A 46 -5.41 -6.18 -10.46
N GLY A 47 -6.49 -5.68 -9.87
CA GLY A 47 -7.43 -6.52 -9.10
C GLY A 47 -8.04 -7.64 -9.95
N TYR A 48 -8.39 -7.36 -11.21
CA TYR A 48 -8.92 -8.35 -12.14
C TYR A 48 -7.90 -9.48 -12.42
N LEU A 49 -6.64 -9.15 -12.67
CA LEU A 49 -5.58 -10.14 -12.91
C LEU A 49 -5.33 -11.03 -11.70
N LEU A 50 -5.37 -10.49 -10.50
CA LEU A 50 -5.24 -11.26 -9.25
C LEU A 50 -6.45 -12.19 -9.04
N ALA A 51 -7.65 -11.69 -9.30
CA ALA A 51 -8.87 -12.50 -9.18
C ALA A 51 -8.88 -13.67 -10.17
N GLN A 52 -8.34 -13.50 -11.39
CA GLN A 52 -8.13 -14.60 -12.34
C GLN A 52 -7.17 -15.68 -11.81
N ARG A 53 -6.33 -15.37 -10.83
CA ARG A 53 -5.41 -16.30 -10.14
C ARG A 53 -6.00 -16.89 -8.87
N GLY A 54 -7.32 -16.72 -8.68
CA GLY A 54 -8.05 -17.32 -7.56
C GLY A 54 -8.00 -16.55 -6.26
N MET A 55 -7.55 -15.30 -6.28
CA MET A 55 -7.52 -14.42 -5.10
C MET A 55 -8.81 -13.60 -5.00
N ARG A 56 -9.15 -13.19 -3.80
CA ARG A 56 -10.09 -12.13 -3.52
C ARG A 56 -9.32 -10.82 -3.41
N VAL A 57 -9.80 -9.76 -4.06
CA VAL A 57 -9.13 -8.47 -4.05
C VAL A 57 -10.05 -7.39 -3.54
N ILE A 58 -9.55 -6.60 -2.63
CA ILE A 58 -10.22 -5.43 -2.07
C ILE A 58 -9.42 -4.20 -2.43
N LEU A 59 -10.04 -3.29 -3.17
CA LEU A 59 -9.47 -2.00 -3.53
C LEU A 59 -10.27 -0.93 -2.78
N PRO A 60 -9.80 -0.41 -1.65
CA PRO A 60 -10.47 0.66 -0.93
C PRO A 60 -10.12 2.04 -1.49
N ASP A 61 -11.04 3.01 -1.36
CA ASP A 61 -10.67 4.42 -1.44
C ASP A 61 -10.12 4.91 -0.10
N ALA A 62 -9.01 5.59 -0.15
CA ALA A 62 -8.44 6.28 0.99
C ALA A 62 -9.30 7.49 1.38
N ALA A 63 -9.17 7.95 2.63
CA ALA A 63 -9.79 9.19 3.07
C ALA A 63 -9.41 10.35 2.14
N MET A 64 -10.33 11.29 1.90
CA MET A 64 -10.18 12.42 0.98
C MET A 64 -9.93 12.02 -0.50
N HIS A 65 -10.15 10.76 -0.88
CA HIS A 65 -9.94 10.28 -2.25
C HIS A 65 -11.14 9.50 -2.77
N GLY A 66 -11.26 9.42 -4.10
CA GLY A 66 -12.35 8.67 -4.74
C GLY A 66 -13.73 9.09 -4.23
N GLU A 67 -14.54 8.15 -3.78
CA GLU A 67 -15.88 8.43 -3.24
C GLU A 67 -15.86 9.06 -1.84
N ARG A 68 -14.69 9.12 -1.20
CA ARG A 68 -14.49 9.78 0.10
C ARG A 68 -13.92 11.20 -0.07
N HIS A 69 -13.74 11.67 -1.30
CA HIS A 69 -13.36 13.05 -1.59
C HIS A 69 -14.55 13.96 -1.34
N GLY A 70 -14.35 14.98 -0.49
CA GLY A 70 -15.33 16.00 -0.17
C GLY A 70 -15.06 17.31 -0.89
N ALA A 71 -14.93 18.38 -0.13
CA ALA A 71 -14.64 19.72 -0.65
C ALA A 71 -13.15 20.11 -0.48
N GLU A 72 -12.32 19.16 -0.09
CA GLU A 72 -10.89 19.38 0.17
C GLU A 72 -10.18 19.81 -1.12
N SER A 73 -9.34 20.83 -1.01
CA SER A 73 -8.42 21.24 -2.08
C SER A 73 -7.23 20.29 -2.18
N ASP A 74 -6.53 20.31 -3.32
CA ASP A 74 -5.26 19.57 -3.51
C ASP A 74 -4.23 19.90 -2.41
N THR A 75 -4.22 21.16 -1.94
CA THR A 75 -3.35 21.61 -0.87
C THR A 75 -3.72 20.96 0.48
N GLU A 76 -5.00 20.89 0.79
CA GLU A 76 -5.47 20.22 2.02
C GLU A 76 -5.19 18.73 1.96
N GLN A 77 -5.40 18.06 0.83
CA GLN A 77 -5.00 16.66 0.66
C GLN A 77 -3.50 16.46 0.91
N ALA A 78 -2.65 17.37 0.40
CA ALA A 78 -1.20 17.29 0.62
C ALA A 78 -0.81 17.52 2.09
N ILE A 79 -1.46 18.48 2.78
CA ILE A 79 -1.25 18.76 4.21
C ILE A 79 -1.62 17.53 5.07
N TYR A 80 -2.73 16.85 4.75
CA TYR A 80 -3.22 15.68 5.48
C TYR A 80 -2.78 14.35 4.89
N PHE A 81 -1.73 14.33 4.04
CA PHE A 81 -1.20 13.12 3.42
C PHE A 81 -0.92 12.00 4.44
N TRP A 82 -0.23 12.33 5.54
CA TRP A 82 0.13 11.34 6.56
C TRP A 82 -1.06 10.90 7.41
N ASP A 83 -2.06 11.76 7.59
CA ASP A 83 -3.31 11.37 8.23
C ASP A 83 -4.07 10.36 7.36
N THR A 84 -4.06 10.56 6.04
CA THR A 84 -4.62 9.61 5.07
C THR A 84 -3.90 8.26 5.11
N VAL A 85 -2.55 8.27 5.13
CA VAL A 85 -1.75 7.04 5.23
C VAL A 85 -2.07 6.29 6.53
N ARG A 86 -2.07 6.97 7.68
CA ARG A 86 -2.41 6.38 8.98
C ARG A 86 -3.84 5.86 9.02
N GLY A 87 -4.79 6.66 8.53
CA GLY A 87 -6.19 6.25 8.44
C GLY A 87 -6.38 4.95 7.70
N ASN A 88 -5.74 4.79 6.54
CA ASN A 88 -5.77 3.53 5.78
C ASN A 88 -5.18 2.35 6.58
N ILE A 89 -4.10 2.58 7.34
CA ILE A 89 -3.49 1.54 8.17
C ILE A 89 -4.47 1.12 9.27
N ASP A 90 -5.08 2.08 9.96
CA ASP A 90 -6.00 1.85 11.08
C ASP A 90 -7.36 1.27 10.62
N GLU A 91 -7.75 1.48 9.37
CA GLU A 91 -8.97 0.93 8.77
C GLU A 91 -8.83 -0.53 8.30
N LEU A 92 -7.62 -1.00 8.01
CA LEU A 92 -7.40 -2.37 7.50
C LEU A 92 -7.98 -3.47 8.40
N PRO A 93 -7.80 -3.45 9.73
CA PRO A 93 -8.42 -4.46 10.61
C PRO A 93 -9.95 -4.53 10.49
N GLN A 94 -10.61 -3.39 10.29
CA GLN A 94 -12.07 -3.34 10.14
C GLN A 94 -12.54 -3.99 8.82
N LEU A 95 -11.77 -3.81 7.74
CA LEU A 95 -12.03 -4.47 6.45
C LEU A 95 -11.85 -5.98 6.57
N VAL A 96 -10.76 -6.41 7.21
CA VAL A 96 -10.46 -7.84 7.42
C VAL A 96 -11.52 -8.49 8.30
N GLU A 97 -11.89 -7.86 9.43
CA GLU A 97 -12.90 -8.36 10.36
C GLU A 97 -14.25 -8.57 9.67
N ALA A 98 -14.73 -7.54 8.93
CA ALA A 98 -16.01 -7.62 8.23
C ALA A 98 -16.04 -8.76 7.21
N LEU A 99 -14.98 -8.93 6.43
CA LEU A 99 -14.88 -10.02 5.44
C LEU A 99 -14.72 -11.40 6.10
N ASN A 100 -14.05 -11.46 7.25
CA ASN A 100 -13.91 -12.69 8.02
C ASN A 100 -15.24 -13.11 8.67
N GLU A 101 -16.04 -12.17 9.17
CA GLU A 101 -17.40 -12.43 9.66
C GLU A 101 -18.33 -12.97 8.56
N GLU A 102 -18.15 -12.50 7.31
CA GLU A 102 -18.82 -13.02 6.13
C GLU A 102 -18.28 -14.41 5.69
N GLY A 103 -17.18 -14.91 6.29
CA GLY A 103 -16.54 -16.18 5.94
C GLY A 103 -15.82 -16.18 4.58
N LEU A 104 -15.36 -15.00 4.14
CA LEU A 104 -14.85 -14.80 2.79
C LEU A 104 -13.31 -14.79 2.69
N VAL A 105 -12.59 -14.63 3.79
CA VAL A 105 -11.12 -14.53 3.78
C VAL A 105 -10.45 -15.73 4.45
N ASP A 106 -9.34 -16.16 3.87
CA ASP A 106 -8.41 -17.07 4.52
C ASP A 106 -7.40 -16.27 5.35
N MET A 107 -7.57 -16.23 6.66
CA MET A 107 -6.72 -15.47 7.58
C MET A 107 -5.25 -15.90 7.55
N SER A 108 -4.93 -17.09 7.01
CA SER A 108 -3.55 -17.54 6.85
C SER A 108 -2.90 -17.04 5.55
N ARG A 109 -3.69 -16.44 4.63
CA ARG A 109 -3.25 -15.97 3.32
C ARG A 109 -3.75 -14.55 3.02
N LEU A 110 -3.29 -13.59 3.83
CA LEU A 110 -3.61 -12.18 3.70
C LEU A 110 -2.39 -11.40 3.20
N ALA A 111 -2.57 -10.61 2.15
CA ALA A 111 -1.54 -9.73 1.62
C ALA A 111 -2.02 -8.28 1.56
N VAL A 112 -1.04 -7.38 1.61
CA VAL A 112 -1.23 -5.97 1.31
C VAL A 112 -0.33 -5.54 0.16
N GLY A 113 -0.79 -4.57 -0.59
CA GLY A 113 0.02 -3.94 -1.61
C GLY A 113 -0.51 -2.56 -1.99
N GLY A 114 0.26 -1.87 -2.80
CA GLY A 114 -0.16 -0.58 -3.31
C GLY A 114 0.91 0.08 -4.15
N PHE A 115 0.52 1.22 -4.73
CA PHE A 115 1.39 2.07 -5.52
C PHE A 115 1.54 3.43 -4.86
N SER A 116 2.76 3.99 -4.83
CA SER A 116 3.03 5.33 -4.30
C SER A 116 2.54 5.48 -2.84
N MET A 117 1.57 6.36 -2.56
CA MET A 117 0.93 6.47 -1.24
C MET A 117 0.42 5.10 -0.75
N GLY A 118 -0.17 4.27 -1.63
CA GLY A 118 -0.61 2.92 -1.27
C GLY A 118 0.53 1.98 -0.89
N ALA A 119 1.71 2.11 -1.50
CA ALA A 119 2.90 1.36 -1.12
C ALA A 119 3.46 1.84 0.22
N ILE A 120 3.48 3.16 0.47
CA ILE A 120 3.84 3.75 1.77
C ILE A 120 2.90 3.17 2.84
N THR A 121 1.58 3.24 2.62
CA THR A 121 0.57 2.64 3.49
C THR A 121 0.85 1.16 3.77
N SER A 122 1.19 0.37 2.74
CA SER A 122 1.47 -1.06 2.87
C SER A 122 2.70 -1.35 3.73
N TYR A 123 3.76 -0.54 3.64
CA TYR A 123 4.91 -0.66 4.54
C TYR A 123 4.51 -0.44 6.01
N GLY A 124 3.68 0.57 6.30
CA GLY A 124 3.17 0.80 7.65
C GLY A 124 2.28 -0.33 8.16
N MET A 125 1.44 -0.90 7.30
CA MET A 125 0.64 -2.08 7.63
C MET A 125 1.51 -3.29 7.98
N LEU A 126 2.57 -3.53 7.21
CA LEU A 126 3.54 -4.58 7.50
C LEU A 126 4.29 -4.34 8.83
N ALA A 127 4.55 -3.09 9.20
CA ALA A 127 5.14 -2.74 10.49
C ALA A 127 4.17 -2.96 11.67
N GLN A 128 2.85 -2.82 11.46
CA GLN A 128 1.84 -2.91 12.52
C GLN A 128 1.23 -4.31 12.65
N TYR A 129 1.01 -5.03 11.54
CA TYR A 129 0.17 -6.22 11.53
C TYR A 129 0.97 -7.47 11.16
N GLU A 130 1.35 -8.28 12.15
CA GLU A 130 2.11 -9.53 11.97
C GLU A 130 1.28 -10.64 11.29
N TRP A 131 -0.04 -10.53 11.29
CA TRP A 131 -0.94 -11.46 10.62
C TRP A 131 -0.95 -11.31 9.09
N LEU A 132 -0.47 -10.20 8.56
CA LEU A 132 -0.18 -10.08 7.12
C LEU A 132 0.96 -11.02 6.73
N LYS A 133 0.79 -11.72 5.59
CA LYS A 133 1.74 -12.75 5.16
C LYS A 133 2.65 -12.28 4.03
N VAL A 134 2.17 -11.42 3.14
CA VAL A 134 2.89 -10.98 1.95
C VAL A 134 2.69 -9.47 1.77
N GLY A 135 3.74 -8.78 1.31
CA GLY A 135 3.69 -7.38 0.91
C GLY A 135 4.11 -7.14 -0.53
N VAL A 136 3.44 -6.21 -1.21
CA VAL A 136 3.83 -5.72 -2.54
C VAL A 136 3.83 -4.20 -2.54
N CYS A 137 5.01 -3.60 -2.58
CA CYS A 137 5.22 -2.17 -2.46
C CYS A 137 5.81 -1.60 -3.75
N LEU A 138 4.99 -0.84 -4.49
CA LEU A 138 5.33 -0.34 -5.82
C LEU A 138 5.56 1.18 -5.75
N ALA A 139 6.82 1.63 -5.97
CA ALA A 139 7.22 3.04 -5.97
C ALA A 139 6.85 3.80 -4.68
N GLY A 140 7.13 3.21 -3.52
CA GLY A 140 6.86 3.79 -2.20
C GLY A 140 8.10 3.99 -1.35
N SER A 141 7.90 4.44 -0.11
CA SER A 141 8.95 4.61 0.90
C SER A 141 8.53 3.98 2.22
N SER A 142 9.44 3.23 2.85
CA SER A 142 9.30 2.74 4.22
C SER A 142 9.89 3.71 5.26
N TYR A 143 10.60 4.75 4.81
CA TYR A 143 11.26 5.76 5.63
C TYR A 143 10.28 6.90 5.95
N TYR A 144 9.39 6.68 6.89
CA TYR A 144 8.28 7.59 7.18
C TYR A 144 8.75 8.94 7.73
N GLU A 145 9.54 8.94 8.78
CA GLU A 145 10.03 10.18 9.39
C GLU A 145 10.84 11.02 8.40
N HIS A 146 11.75 10.38 7.67
CA HIS A 146 12.61 11.08 6.73
C HIS A 146 11.80 11.64 5.54
N PHE A 147 10.87 10.85 5.00
CA PHE A 147 10.06 11.28 3.87
C PHE A 147 9.04 12.35 4.28
N ALA A 148 8.46 12.24 5.48
CA ALA A 148 7.56 13.25 6.01
C ALA A 148 8.26 14.60 6.20
N ARG A 149 9.47 14.59 6.72
CA ARG A 149 10.28 15.81 6.86
C ARG A 149 10.60 16.43 5.49
N ALA A 150 10.98 15.63 4.51
CA ALA A 150 11.26 16.10 3.15
C ALA A 150 10.00 16.70 2.48
N LEU A 151 8.83 16.11 2.67
CA LEU A 151 7.56 16.68 2.19
C LEU A 151 7.21 17.99 2.90
N ALA A 152 7.36 18.03 4.22
CA ALA A 152 7.10 19.23 5.01
C ALA A 152 8.00 20.40 4.59
N ASP A 153 9.29 20.14 4.38
CA ASP A 153 10.23 21.13 3.85
C ASP A 153 9.84 21.62 2.45
N GLY A 154 9.30 20.73 1.62
CA GLY A 154 8.78 21.07 0.29
C GLY A 154 7.59 22.03 0.36
N VAL A 155 6.63 21.75 1.23
CA VAL A 155 5.45 22.60 1.48
C VAL A 155 5.86 23.96 2.03
N ALA A 156 6.75 24.00 3.03
CA ALA A 156 7.25 25.24 3.62
C ALA A 156 7.99 26.13 2.60
N LYS A 157 8.76 25.54 1.68
CA LYS A 157 9.43 26.28 0.59
C LYS A 157 8.45 26.94 -0.38
N GLN A 158 7.23 26.43 -0.47
CA GLN A 158 6.15 27.02 -1.27
C GLN A 158 5.38 28.12 -0.52
N GLY A 159 5.80 28.45 0.71
CA GLY A 159 5.18 29.48 1.55
C GLY A 159 3.85 29.04 2.18
N MET A 160 3.59 27.75 2.22
CA MET A 160 2.43 27.17 2.88
C MET A 160 2.77 26.81 4.33
N GLU A 161 1.79 26.96 5.24
CA GLU A 161 1.92 26.61 6.65
C GLU A 161 1.05 25.41 6.97
N PHE A 162 1.54 24.56 7.88
CA PHE A 162 0.74 23.47 8.42
C PHE A 162 -0.14 23.97 9.56
N PRO A 163 -1.39 23.48 9.68
CA PRO A 163 -2.29 23.86 10.79
C PRO A 163 -1.96 23.15 12.11
N TYR A 164 -0.85 22.42 12.17
CA TYR A 164 -0.41 21.61 13.32
C TYR A 164 1.12 21.67 13.48
N ASP A 165 1.62 21.18 14.62
CA ASP A 165 3.06 21.03 14.86
C ASP A 165 3.59 19.85 14.02
N VAL A 166 4.47 20.20 13.08
CA VAL A 166 5.04 19.24 12.11
C VAL A 166 5.94 18.23 12.80
N ASP A 167 6.75 18.65 13.78
CA ASP A 167 7.66 17.73 14.48
C ASP A 167 6.88 16.75 15.36
N GLU A 168 5.83 17.19 16.03
CA GLU A 168 4.93 16.30 16.79
C GLU A 168 4.29 15.28 15.86
N ARG A 169 3.76 15.74 14.72
CA ARG A 169 3.09 14.85 13.75
C ARG A 169 4.06 13.85 13.13
N ILE A 170 5.31 14.24 12.82
CA ILE A 170 6.33 13.32 12.33
C ILE A 170 6.69 12.27 13.39
N ASN A 171 6.82 12.66 14.65
CA ASN A 171 7.10 11.72 15.74
C ASN A 171 6.01 10.66 15.92
N GLU A 172 4.75 11.00 15.63
CA GLU A 172 3.65 10.03 15.64
C GLU A 172 3.76 8.94 14.55
N LEU A 173 4.60 9.14 13.53
CA LEU A 173 4.82 8.16 12.46
C LEU A 173 5.83 7.07 12.84
N ALA A 174 6.64 7.27 13.87
CA ALA A 174 7.71 6.34 14.28
C ALA A 174 7.24 4.87 14.45
N PRO A 175 6.05 4.57 15.02
CA PRO A 175 5.57 3.19 15.13
C PRO A 175 5.32 2.50 13.78
N TYR A 176 5.03 3.28 12.73
CA TYR A 176 4.69 2.80 11.39
C TYR A 176 5.91 2.74 10.47
N ASP A 177 7.04 3.33 10.87
CA ASP A 177 8.28 3.38 10.07
C ASP A 177 8.96 2.00 10.05
N LEU A 178 8.75 1.25 8.95
CA LEU A 178 9.35 -0.08 8.79
C LEU A 178 10.87 -0.01 8.63
N SER A 179 11.42 1.10 8.10
CA SER A 179 12.87 1.27 7.93
C SER A 179 13.62 1.33 9.24
N ALA A 180 13.00 1.87 10.29
CA ALA A 180 13.55 1.89 11.64
C ALA A 180 13.38 0.55 12.38
N GLN A 181 12.53 -0.34 11.85
CA GLN A 181 12.15 -1.60 12.50
C GLN A 181 12.10 -2.76 11.48
N PRO A 182 13.14 -2.98 10.65
CA PRO A 182 13.10 -3.96 9.55
C PRO A 182 12.84 -5.39 10.04
N THR A 183 13.25 -5.72 11.26
CA THR A 183 13.00 -7.02 11.88
C THR A 183 11.51 -7.34 12.07
N LYS A 184 10.63 -6.36 12.06
CA LYS A 184 9.18 -6.58 12.05
C LYS A 184 8.68 -7.29 10.80
N LEU A 185 9.45 -7.26 9.72
CA LEU A 185 9.12 -8.01 8.50
C LEU A 185 9.18 -9.53 8.75
N LYS A 186 9.99 -10.02 9.68
CA LYS A 186 10.03 -11.43 10.13
C LYS A 186 10.11 -12.45 8.99
N ASN A 187 10.94 -12.20 7.99
CA ASN A 187 11.08 -13.05 6.80
C ASN A 187 9.78 -13.22 5.96
N ARG A 188 8.80 -12.36 6.14
CA ARG A 188 7.62 -12.35 5.27
C ARG A 188 8.02 -11.97 3.84
N PRO A 189 7.49 -12.66 2.83
CA PRO A 189 7.73 -12.29 1.44
C PRO A 189 7.35 -10.84 1.16
N LEU A 190 8.28 -10.11 0.56
CA LEU A 190 8.10 -8.71 0.18
C LEU A 190 8.57 -8.51 -1.26
N MET A 191 7.72 -7.96 -2.09
CA MET A 191 8.13 -7.42 -3.39
C MET A 191 8.26 -5.91 -3.30
N ILE A 192 9.41 -5.41 -3.72
CA ILE A 192 9.69 -3.98 -3.91
C ILE A 192 9.88 -3.78 -5.41
N TRP A 193 9.07 -2.94 -6.04
CA TRP A 193 9.30 -2.47 -7.39
C TRP A 193 9.50 -0.96 -7.38
N HIS A 194 10.50 -0.44 -8.12
CA HIS A 194 10.72 0.99 -8.21
C HIS A 194 11.34 1.39 -9.55
N GLY A 195 10.86 2.51 -10.10
CA GLY A 195 11.48 3.16 -11.25
C GLY A 195 12.72 3.93 -10.81
N LYS A 196 13.84 3.74 -11.50
CA LYS A 196 15.12 4.40 -11.13
C LYS A 196 15.12 5.90 -11.39
N GLU A 197 14.31 6.35 -12.36
CA GLU A 197 14.12 7.77 -12.69
C GLU A 197 12.91 8.39 -11.97
N ASP A 198 12.45 7.79 -10.86
CA ASP A 198 11.30 8.30 -10.10
C ASP A 198 11.63 9.68 -9.51
N ASP A 199 10.85 10.68 -9.95
CA ASP A 199 10.99 12.09 -9.61
C ASP A 199 9.97 12.56 -8.54
N VAL A 200 9.16 11.63 -7.99
CA VAL A 200 8.15 11.88 -6.95
C VAL A 200 8.53 11.23 -5.63
N VAL A 201 8.72 9.91 -5.64
CA VAL A 201 9.24 9.16 -4.49
C VAL A 201 10.65 8.68 -4.84
N PRO A 202 11.70 9.25 -4.25
CA PRO A 202 13.07 8.92 -4.61
C PRO A 202 13.38 7.42 -4.51
N PHE A 203 13.90 6.84 -5.60
CA PHE A 203 14.33 5.45 -5.70
C PHE A 203 15.24 5.01 -4.54
N ALA A 204 16.09 5.93 -4.06
CA ALA A 204 17.01 5.68 -2.97
C ALA A 204 16.35 5.16 -1.67
N TYR A 205 15.06 5.40 -1.45
CA TYR A 205 14.36 4.82 -0.30
C TYR A 205 14.18 3.31 -0.43
N SER A 206 13.82 2.83 -1.62
CA SER A 206 13.69 1.39 -1.86
C SER A 206 15.05 0.69 -1.86
N GLU A 207 16.07 1.33 -2.45
CA GLU A 207 17.44 0.83 -2.45
C GLU A 207 17.98 0.66 -1.03
N LYS A 208 17.88 1.71 -0.19
CA LYS A 208 18.32 1.67 1.21
C LYS A 208 17.56 0.63 2.06
N LEU A 209 16.24 0.48 1.82
CA LEU A 209 15.49 -0.57 2.53
C LEU A 209 16.02 -1.95 2.16
N TYR A 210 16.23 -2.20 0.86
CA TYR A 210 16.75 -3.49 0.41
C TYR A 210 18.15 -3.77 0.97
N GLU A 211 19.06 -2.77 0.96
CA GLU A 211 20.40 -2.87 1.56
C GLU A 211 20.30 -3.19 3.06
N ALA A 212 19.44 -2.51 3.81
CA ALA A 212 19.22 -2.80 5.22
C ALA A 212 18.70 -4.22 5.47
N LEU A 213 17.82 -4.73 4.60
CA LEU A 213 17.33 -6.12 4.69
C LEU A 213 18.41 -7.15 4.35
N VAL A 214 19.34 -6.81 3.45
CA VAL A 214 20.53 -7.64 3.17
C VAL A 214 21.48 -7.67 4.38
N GLU A 215 21.75 -6.53 5.00
CA GLU A 215 22.60 -6.42 6.19
C GLU A 215 22.04 -7.22 7.39
N GLU A 216 20.73 -7.30 7.53
CA GLU A 216 20.02 -8.05 8.59
C GLU A 216 19.77 -9.53 8.22
N ASP A 217 20.32 -10.03 7.10
CA ASP A 217 20.12 -11.41 6.61
C ASP A 217 18.63 -11.76 6.36
N MET A 218 17.86 -10.77 5.89
CA MET A 218 16.41 -10.87 5.67
C MET A 218 16.00 -10.77 4.20
N SER A 219 16.96 -10.78 3.26
CA SER A 219 16.71 -10.58 1.84
C SER A 219 16.22 -11.81 1.08
N ASP A 220 16.32 -13.02 1.63
CA ASP A 220 15.97 -14.27 0.95
C ASP A 220 14.52 -14.34 0.45
N ASN A 221 13.62 -13.65 1.13
CA ASN A 221 12.21 -13.57 0.75
C ASN A 221 11.82 -12.20 0.14
N VAL A 222 12.81 -11.40 -0.26
CA VAL A 222 12.60 -10.08 -0.86
C VAL A 222 12.88 -10.11 -2.35
N ALA A 223 11.87 -9.84 -3.16
CA ALA A 223 12.02 -9.59 -4.59
C ALA A 223 12.19 -8.09 -4.83
N PHE A 224 13.41 -7.65 -5.15
CA PHE A 224 13.67 -6.25 -5.49
C PHE A 224 13.80 -6.10 -7.00
N MET A 225 12.80 -5.48 -7.62
CA MET A 225 12.74 -5.23 -9.07
C MET A 225 12.91 -3.74 -9.36
N VAL A 226 13.93 -3.41 -10.13
CA VAL A 226 14.24 -2.03 -10.55
C VAL A 226 13.94 -1.88 -12.04
N ASP A 227 13.17 -0.87 -12.39
CA ASP A 227 13.00 -0.46 -13.78
C ASP A 227 13.90 0.74 -14.06
N GLU A 228 14.94 0.55 -14.86
CA GLU A 228 16.01 1.53 -15.12
C GLU A 228 15.52 2.82 -15.81
N LYS A 229 14.33 2.80 -16.43
CA LYS A 229 13.79 3.92 -17.22
C LYS A 229 12.44 4.44 -16.72
N ALA A 230 11.83 3.73 -15.80
CA ALA A 230 10.55 4.16 -15.28
C ALA A 230 10.74 5.36 -14.35
N LYS A 231 9.85 6.31 -14.52
CA LYS A 231 9.58 7.40 -13.58
C LYS A 231 8.53 6.94 -12.55
N HIS A 232 7.80 7.88 -11.96
CA HIS A 232 6.73 7.58 -10.99
C HIS A 232 5.48 6.97 -11.66
N LYS A 233 5.66 5.84 -12.32
CA LYS A 233 4.58 5.12 -13.00
C LYS A 233 4.93 3.65 -13.13
N ILE A 234 4.06 2.77 -12.61
CA ILE A 234 4.25 1.34 -12.77
C ILE A 234 4.15 0.93 -14.24
N THR A 235 5.10 0.13 -14.69
CA THR A 235 5.07 -0.49 -16.03
C THR A 235 4.19 -1.73 -16.04
N ILE A 236 3.76 -2.15 -17.23
CA ILE A 236 3.00 -3.41 -17.38
C ILE A 236 3.83 -4.59 -16.87
N GLU A 237 5.14 -4.59 -17.13
CA GLU A 237 6.05 -5.63 -16.66
C GLU A 237 6.11 -5.66 -15.14
N GLY A 238 6.25 -4.51 -14.47
CA GLY A 238 6.20 -4.41 -13.00
C GLY A 238 4.88 -4.87 -12.42
N MET A 239 3.76 -4.52 -13.06
CA MET A 239 2.43 -4.98 -12.65
C MET A 239 2.29 -6.50 -12.77
N LEU A 240 2.72 -7.10 -13.88
CA LEU A 240 2.65 -8.54 -14.09
C LEU A 240 3.58 -9.32 -13.16
N ALA A 241 4.77 -8.77 -12.87
CA ALA A 241 5.68 -9.34 -11.89
C ALA A 241 5.06 -9.36 -10.48
N ALA A 242 4.39 -8.28 -10.09
CA ALA A 242 3.69 -8.21 -8.80
C ALA A 242 2.54 -9.21 -8.69
N VAL A 243 1.77 -9.41 -9.77
CA VAL A 243 0.73 -10.44 -9.85
C VAL A 243 1.32 -11.84 -9.71
N GLY A 244 2.41 -12.14 -10.44
CA GLY A 244 3.10 -13.43 -10.37
C GLY A 244 3.70 -13.70 -8.98
N PHE A 245 4.27 -12.68 -8.35
CA PHE A 245 4.80 -12.78 -6.98
C PHE A 245 3.71 -13.14 -5.96
N LEU A 246 2.56 -12.48 -6.03
CA LEU A 246 1.43 -12.80 -5.15
C LEU A 246 0.87 -14.21 -5.41
N GLU A 247 0.78 -14.64 -6.67
CA GLU A 247 0.36 -16.00 -7.02
C GLU A 247 1.29 -17.09 -6.46
N GLU A 248 2.59 -16.81 -6.39
CA GLU A 248 3.58 -17.75 -5.85
C GLU A 248 3.58 -17.78 -4.31
N LYS A 249 3.31 -16.64 -3.66
CA LYS A 249 3.54 -16.48 -2.20
C LYS A 249 2.27 -16.56 -1.35
N LEU A 250 1.07 -16.55 -1.97
CA LEU A 250 -0.23 -16.71 -1.32
C LEU A 250 -0.90 -18.02 -1.65
#